data_a7a5dce21155911d1ce88fd59ef041db
#
_entry.id   a7a5dce21155911d1ce88fd59ef041db
#
_cell.length_a   1.000
_cell.length_b   1.000
_cell.length_c   1.000
_cell.angle_alpha   90.00
_cell.angle_beta   90.00
_cell.angle_gamma   90.00
#
_symmetry.space_group_name_H-M   'P 1'
#
loop_
_entity.id
_entity.type
_entity.pdbx_description
1 polymer ?
#
loop_
_entity_poly.entity_id
_entity_poly.type
_entity_poly.pdbx_seq_one_letter_code
_entity_poly.pdbx_strand_id
1 'polypeptide(L)'
;AGLTTTELASVREGLFDAASQSSERDKNELEKFDGFLRDHPWRFTAVVDGPNVAYLNQNYDGGRFRPLQIKAVVDVLEARGHRVLVTLPAKYCEAVVPNHSKFATPLPSQEAEQALDEEEIALLEAWRMRGMLYAVPRACHDDLYWILGTTYNCLAVSNDRARDHWTGVFDSEAQYRRWSRAAVASVAISPDGVELSSPPVHEHASFASISSEGASIAVAPEEDAGEWLRVDVVFKQNE
;
A
#
# COMPACT_ATOMS: atom_id res chain seq x y z
N ALA A 1 9.76 5.77 13.31
CA ALA A 1 9.68 4.31 13.47
C ALA A 1 8.30 3.84 12.98
N GLY A 2 8.25 2.67 12.30
CA GLY A 2 7.01 2.04 11.88
C GLY A 2 6.18 1.56 13.09
N LEU A 3 5.12 0.81 12.80
CA LEU A 3 4.31 0.19 13.84
C LEU A 3 5.02 -1.02 14.46
N THR A 4 4.78 -1.25 15.73
CA THR A 4 5.21 -2.46 16.44
C THR A 4 4.37 -3.67 16.00
N THR A 5 4.82 -4.88 16.30
CA THR A 5 4.06 -6.11 16.01
C THR A 5 2.66 -6.09 16.65
N THR A 6 2.54 -5.58 17.86
CA THR A 6 1.25 -5.45 18.56
C THR A 6 0.32 -4.46 17.83
N GLU A 7 0.86 -3.32 17.40
CA GLU A 7 0.10 -2.32 16.66
C GLU A 7 -0.31 -2.82 15.27
N LEU A 8 0.54 -3.60 14.59
CA LEU A 8 0.17 -4.25 13.33
C LEU A 8 -0.95 -5.28 13.54
N ALA A 9 -0.96 -6.01 14.64
CA ALA A 9 -2.05 -6.90 15.00
C ALA A 9 -3.35 -6.14 15.25
N SER A 10 -3.29 -5.00 15.98
CA SER A 10 -4.46 -4.13 16.21
C SER A 10 -5.01 -3.58 14.90
N VAL A 11 -4.17 -3.08 13.99
CA VAL A 11 -4.59 -2.62 12.66
C VAL A 11 -5.28 -3.74 11.89
N ARG A 12 -4.75 -4.96 11.96
CA ARG A 12 -5.36 -6.11 11.28
C ARG A 12 -6.74 -6.45 11.84
N GLU A 13 -6.92 -6.41 13.16
CA GLU A 13 -8.24 -6.58 13.80
C GLU A 13 -9.20 -5.47 13.36
N GLY A 14 -8.78 -4.21 13.39
CA GLY A 14 -9.58 -3.09 12.91
C GLY A 14 -10.02 -3.20 11.45
N LEU A 15 -9.18 -3.78 10.57
CA LEU A 15 -9.54 -4.06 9.18
C LEU A 15 -10.66 -5.10 9.07
N PHE A 16 -10.62 -6.17 9.86
CA PHE A 16 -11.70 -7.17 9.88
C PHE A 16 -12.98 -6.61 10.47
N ASP A 17 -12.89 -5.75 11.49
CA ASP A 17 -14.04 -5.07 12.05
C ASP A 17 -14.67 -4.11 11.04
N ALA A 18 -13.87 -3.33 10.32
CA ALA A 18 -14.35 -2.44 9.25
C ALA A 18 -15.02 -3.23 8.12
N ALA A 19 -14.46 -4.35 7.71
CA ALA A 19 -15.07 -5.24 6.72
C ALA A 19 -16.39 -5.83 7.25
N SER A 20 -16.44 -6.25 8.52
CA SER A 20 -17.65 -6.79 9.17
C SER A 20 -18.78 -5.77 9.26
N GLN A 21 -18.45 -4.49 9.48
CA GLN A 21 -19.43 -3.40 9.48
C GLN A 21 -20.08 -3.20 8.11
N SER A 22 -19.37 -3.49 7.03
CA SER A 22 -19.95 -3.51 5.67
C SER A 22 -20.83 -4.73 5.47
N SER A 23 -20.28 -5.93 5.64
CA SER A 23 -21.00 -7.20 5.62
C SER A 23 -20.16 -8.36 6.15
N GLU A 24 -20.79 -9.41 6.64
CA GLU A 24 -20.10 -10.66 7.02
C GLU A 24 -19.41 -11.31 5.81
N ARG A 25 -19.96 -11.12 4.61
CA ARG A 25 -19.33 -11.55 3.38
C ARG A 25 -17.99 -10.85 3.15
N ASP A 26 -17.94 -9.52 3.32
CA ASP A 26 -16.73 -8.74 3.08
C ASP A 26 -15.63 -9.14 4.06
N LYS A 27 -16.00 -9.39 5.32
CA LYS A 27 -15.08 -9.94 6.31
C LYS A 27 -14.53 -11.30 5.88
N ASN A 28 -15.39 -12.23 5.48
CA ASN A 28 -14.98 -13.55 5.02
C ASN A 28 -14.05 -13.49 3.79
N GLU A 29 -14.30 -12.57 2.86
CA GLU A 29 -13.44 -12.39 1.69
C GLU A 29 -12.08 -11.77 2.08
N LEU A 30 -12.06 -10.83 3.03
CA LEU A 30 -10.80 -10.28 3.55
C LEU A 30 -10.01 -11.32 4.35
N GLU A 31 -10.66 -12.20 5.10
CA GLU A 31 -10.04 -13.35 5.79
C GLU A 31 -9.41 -14.35 4.81
N LYS A 32 -10.02 -14.58 3.65
CA LYS A 32 -9.41 -15.40 2.59
C LYS A 32 -8.15 -14.75 2.04
N PHE A 33 -8.17 -13.43 1.84
CA PHE A 33 -6.97 -12.70 1.40
C PHE A 33 -5.86 -12.74 2.46
N ASP A 34 -6.23 -12.63 3.72
CA ASP A 34 -5.30 -12.78 4.82
C ASP A 34 -4.64 -14.17 4.83
N GLY A 35 -5.42 -15.23 4.63
CA GLY A 35 -4.93 -16.59 4.43
C GLY A 35 -3.98 -16.68 3.23
N PHE A 36 -4.36 -16.07 2.10
CA PHE A 36 -3.52 -16.01 0.91
C PHE A 36 -2.16 -15.36 1.20
N LEU A 37 -2.11 -14.23 1.91
CA LEU A 37 -0.87 -13.56 2.26
C LEU A 37 0.01 -14.44 3.17
N ARG A 38 -0.61 -15.09 4.16
CA ARG A 38 0.09 -15.96 5.12
C ARG A 38 0.65 -17.22 4.48
N ASP A 39 -0.14 -17.85 3.62
CA ASP A 39 0.16 -19.17 3.09
C ASP A 39 0.89 -19.10 1.72
N HIS A 40 1.06 -17.89 1.16
CA HIS A 40 1.76 -17.73 -0.10
C HIS A 40 3.26 -18.00 0.07
N PRO A 41 3.85 -18.97 -0.69
CA PRO A 41 5.24 -19.39 -0.51
C PRO A 41 6.26 -18.28 -0.83
N TRP A 42 5.83 -17.27 -1.56
CA TRP A 42 6.60 -16.09 -1.91
C TRP A 42 6.13 -14.92 -1.05
N ARG A 43 6.69 -14.70 0.09
CA ARG A 43 6.32 -13.52 0.88
C ARG A 43 6.49 -12.26 0.04
N PHE A 44 5.39 -11.56 -0.21
CA PHE A 44 5.41 -10.27 -0.87
C PHE A 44 6.13 -9.24 0.01
N THR A 45 6.81 -8.29 -0.63
CA THR A 45 7.48 -7.18 0.07
C THR A 45 6.95 -5.83 -0.35
N ALA A 46 6.10 -5.79 -1.39
CA ALA A 46 5.36 -4.61 -1.79
C ALA A 46 3.96 -5.00 -2.25
N VAL A 47 2.99 -4.12 -2.01
CA VAL A 47 1.62 -4.21 -2.52
C VAL A 47 1.28 -2.92 -3.25
N VAL A 48 0.71 -3.04 -4.45
CA VAL A 48 0.30 -1.91 -5.28
C VAL A 48 -1.21 -1.79 -5.26
N ASP A 49 -1.71 -0.61 -4.89
CA ASP A 49 -3.09 -0.21 -5.06
C ASP A 49 -3.37 0.02 -6.56
N GLY A 50 -3.87 -1.03 -7.21
CA GLY A 50 -4.00 -1.06 -8.66
C GLY A 50 -4.87 0.07 -9.23
N PRO A 51 -6.09 0.30 -8.72
CA PRO A 51 -6.95 1.37 -9.24
C PRO A 51 -6.35 2.76 -9.10
N ASN A 52 -5.76 3.05 -7.95
CA ASN A 52 -5.14 4.34 -7.68
C ASN A 52 -4.00 4.64 -8.67
N VAL A 53 -3.15 3.65 -8.93
CA VAL A 53 -2.06 3.78 -9.89
C VAL A 53 -2.58 3.84 -11.33
N ALA A 54 -3.55 2.99 -11.69
CA ALA A 54 -4.07 2.94 -13.05
C ALA A 54 -4.80 4.23 -13.49
N TYR A 55 -5.43 4.93 -12.53
CA TYR A 55 -6.10 6.21 -12.76
C TYR A 55 -5.23 7.45 -12.47
N LEU A 56 -3.98 7.25 -12.08
CA LEU A 56 -3.09 8.38 -11.81
C LEU A 56 -2.93 9.25 -13.06
N ASN A 57 -3.15 10.56 -12.89
CA ASN A 57 -3.12 11.55 -13.98
C ASN A 57 -4.14 11.28 -15.11
N GLN A 58 -5.17 10.47 -14.89
CA GLN A 58 -6.22 10.20 -15.89
C GLN A 58 -7.45 11.12 -15.75
N ASN A 59 -7.33 12.21 -15.02
CA ASN A 59 -8.41 13.19 -14.81
C ASN A 59 -8.44 14.24 -15.94
N TYR A 60 -8.58 13.79 -17.19
CA TYR A 60 -8.74 14.65 -18.37
C TYR A 60 -9.74 14.02 -19.34
N ASP A 61 -10.20 14.78 -20.34
CA ASP A 61 -11.10 14.27 -21.38
C ASP A 61 -10.41 13.15 -22.17
N GLY A 62 -11.02 11.95 -22.16
CA GLY A 62 -10.41 10.74 -22.72
C GLY A 62 -9.49 9.99 -21.74
N GLY A 63 -9.41 10.40 -20.48
CA GLY A 63 -8.72 9.63 -19.43
C GLY A 63 -9.37 8.26 -19.23
N ARG A 64 -8.57 7.25 -18.93
CA ARG A 64 -9.01 5.86 -18.86
C ARG A 64 -8.24 5.06 -17.81
N PHE A 65 -8.76 3.88 -17.46
CA PHE A 65 -8.02 2.89 -16.70
C PHE A 65 -6.80 2.40 -17.51
N ARG A 66 -5.60 2.42 -16.91
CA ARG A 66 -4.34 2.08 -17.61
C ARG A 66 -3.53 1.03 -16.87
N PRO A 67 -3.71 -0.26 -17.18
CA PRO A 67 -2.89 -1.36 -16.62
C PRO A 67 -1.38 -1.15 -16.82
N LEU A 68 -0.98 -0.54 -17.94
CA LEU A 68 0.43 -0.27 -18.24
C LEU A 68 1.07 0.73 -17.25
N GLN A 69 0.30 1.61 -16.60
CA GLN A 69 0.82 2.44 -15.51
C GLN A 69 1.15 1.60 -14.26
N ILE A 70 0.29 0.62 -13.96
CA ILE A 70 0.57 -0.33 -12.87
C ILE A 70 1.85 -1.11 -13.22
N LYS A 71 1.99 -1.56 -14.47
CA LYS A 71 3.19 -2.26 -14.93
C LYS A 71 4.46 -1.44 -14.72
N ALA A 72 4.46 -0.17 -15.09
CA ALA A 72 5.61 0.70 -14.92
C ALA A 72 6.03 0.81 -13.43
N VAL A 73 5.07 0.86 -12.51
CA VAL A 73 5.32 0.85 -11.06
C VAL A 73 5.87 -0.50 -10.61
N VAL A 74 5.28 -1.60 -11.08
CA VAL A 74 5.75 -2.97 -10.78
C VAL A 74 7.19 -3.16 -11.24
N ASP A 75 7.52 -2.74 -12.46
CA ASP A 75 8.88 -2.86 -13.01
C ASP A 75 9.91 -2.12 -12.14
N VAL A 76 9.58 -0.92 -11.65
CA VAL A 76 10.46 -0.15 -10.75
C VAL A 76 10.63 -0.85 -9.40
N LEU A 77 9.56 -1.42 -8.86
CA LEU A 77 9.62 -2.17 -7.60
C LEU A 77 10.42 -3.47 -7.74
N GLU A 78 10.19 -4.24 -8.80
CA GLU A 78 10.96 -5.46 -9.10
C GLU A 78 12.44 -5.14 -9.31
N ALA A 79 12.77 -4.07 -10.02
CA ALA A 79 14.16 -3.61 -10.19
C ALA A 79 14.84 -3.22 -8.87
N ARG A 80 14.08 -2.82 -7.86
CA ARG A 80 14.55 -2.56 -6.48
C ARG A 80 14.60 -3.84 -5.60
N GLY A 81 14.27 -5.01 -6.18
CA GLY A 81 14.29 -6.28 -5.47
C GLY A 81 13.01 -6.62 -4.71
N HIS A 82 11.94 -5.85 -4.90
CA HIS A 82 10.67 -6.18 -4.27
C HIS A 82 9.96 -7.35 -4.98
N ARG A 83 9.27 -8.17 -4.19
CA ARG A 83 8.28 -9.13 -4.67
C ARG A 83 6.91 -8.47 -4.56
N VAL A 84 6.31 -8.20 -5.71
CA VAL A 84 5.15 -7.31 -5.82
C VAL A 84 3.85 -8.10 -5.87
N LEU A 85 2.86 -7.64 -5.10
CA LEU A 85 1.46 -8.01 -5.23
C LEU A 85 0.68 -6.80 -5.76
N VAL A 86 -0.16 -7.01 -6.76
CA VAL A 86 -1.12 -6.02 -7.23
C VAL A 86 -2.50 -6.39 -6.71
N THR A 87 -3.15 -5.51 -5.97
CA THR A 87 -4.56 -5.66 -5.61
C THR A 87 -5.41 -4.88 -6.60
N LEU A 88 -6.39 -5.54 -7.19
CA LEU A 88 -7.22 -4.95 -8.23
C LEU A 88 -8.66 -5.45 -8.09
N PRO A 89 -9.69 -4.59 -7.99
CA PRO A 89 -11.07 -5.05 -8.01
C PRO A 89 -11.36 -5.93 -9.21
N ALA A 90 -12.07 -7.02 -9.01
CA ALA A 90 -12.35 -8.03 -10.04
C ALA A 90 -12.95 -7.43 -11.33
N LYS A 91 -13.71 -6.33 -11.19
CA LYS A 91 -14.27 -5.60 -12.34
C LYS A 91 -13.21 -5.01 -13.28
N TYR A 92 -11.98 -4.81 -12.82
CA TYR A 92 -10.85 -4.32 -13.62
C TYR A 92 -9.94 -5.44 -14.13
N CYS A 93 -10.29 -6.69 -13.84
CA CYS A 93 -9.54 -7.86 -14.32
C CYS A 93 -10.18 -8.50 -15.55
N GLU A 94 -11.10 -7.82 -16.20
CA GLU A 94 -11.88 -8.31 -17.36
C GLU A 94 -11.42 -7.58 -18.65
N ALA A 95 -11.79 -8.10 -19.82
CA ALA A 95 -11.44 -7.48 -21.10
C ALA A 95 -12.18 -6.14 -21.32
N VAL A 96 -13.32 -5.97 -20.69
CA VAL A 96 -14.08 -4.71 -20.66
C VAL A 96 -14.22 -4.28 -19.23
N VAL A 97 -13.74 -3.09 -18.92
CA VAL A 97 -13.67 -2.55 -17.57
C VAL A 97 -14.48 -1.25 -17.44
N PRO A 98 -15.02 -0.94 -16.26
CA PRO A 98 -15.70 0.34 -16.06
C PRO A 98 -14.68 1.49 -16.14
N ASN A 99 -15.08 2.60 -16.78
CA ASN A 99 -14.30 3.84 -16.78
C ASN A 99 -14.82 4.78 -15.70
N HIS A 100 -13.99 5.01 -14.68
CA HIS A 100 -14.27 5.93 -13.57
C HIS A 100 -13.42 7.19 -13.61
N SER A 101 -12.85 7.55 -14.77
CA SER A 101 -12.18 8.84 -14.90
C SER A 101 -13.16 9.98 -14.54
N LYS A 102 -12.76 10.86 -13.62
CA LYS A 102 -13.60 11.95 -13.13
C LYS A 102 -14.00 12.97 -14.22
N PHE A 103 -13.29 12.97 -15.32
CA PHE A 103 -13.53 13.84 -16.47
C PHE A 103 -14.18 13.10 -17.65
N ALA A 104 -14.41 11.80 -17.54
CA ALA A 104 -15.35 11.18 -18.44
C ALA A 104 -16.70 11.87 -18.19
N THR A 105 -17.07 12.80 -19.05
CA THR A 105 -18.41 13.35 -19.06
C THR A 105 -19.34 12.15 -19.07
N PRO A 106 -20.42 12.11 -18.26
CA PRO A 106 -21.38 11.05 -18.38
C PRO A 106 -22.08 11.22 -19.73
N LEU A 107 -21.39 10.81 -20.79
CA LEU A 107 -21.96 10.59 -22.09
C LEU A 107 -22.81 9.31 -22.04
N PRO A 108 -23.75 9.14 -22.97
CA PRO A 108 -24.71 8.04 -22.90
C PRO A 108 -24.00 6.72 -22.71
N SER A 109 -24.59 5.81 -21.98
CA SER A 109 -24.21 4.51 -21.42
C SER A 109 -23.08 3.66 -22.08
N GLN A 110 -22.59 4.02 -23.26
CA GLN A 110 -21.52 3.32 -23.97
C GLN A 110 -20.08 3.75 -23.55
N GLU A 111 -19.92 4.93 -22.93
CA GLU A 111 -18.60 5.41 -22.51
C GLU A 111 -18.30 5.14 -21.01
N ALA A 112 -19.25 4.56 -20.29
CA ALA A 112 -19.04 4.10 -18.93
C ALA A 112 -18.11 2.86 -18.86
N GLU A 113 -17.84 2.23 -20.01
CA GLU A 113 -16.99 1.04 -20.13
C GLU A 113 -15.87 1.30 -21.13
N GLN A 114 -14.78 0.60 -20.90
CA GLN A 114 -13.57 0.67 -21.71
C GLN A 114 -13.12 -0.75 -22.06
N ALA A 115 -12.88 -1.01 -23.33
CA ALA A 115 -12.19 -2.22 -23.76
C ALA A 115 -10.68 -2.06 -23.51
N LEU A 116 -10.08 -3.06 -22.89
CA LEU A 116 -8.62 -3.19 -22.78
C LEU A 116 -8.08 -3.71 -24.11
N ASP A 117 -6.87 -3.31 -24.47
CA ASP A 117 -6.19 -3.85 -25.64
C ASP A 117 -5.54 -5.22 -25.32
N GLU A 118 -5.01 -5.87 -26.37
CA GLU A 118 -4.42 -7.21 -26.24
C GLU A 118 -3.21 -7.24 -25.30
N GLU A 119 -2.39 -6.18 -25.28
CA GLU A 119 -1.24 -6.06 -24.40
C GLU A 119 -1.68 -5.92 -22.93
N GLU A 120 -2.68 -5.09 -22.66
CA GLU A 120 -3.25 -4.88 -21.33
C GLU A 120 -3.90 -6.17 -20.78
N ILE A 121 -4.62 -6.92 -21.63
CA ILE A 121 -5.22 -8.21 -21.25
C ILE A 121 -4.13 -9.24 -20.97
N ALA A 122 -3.15 -9.38 -21.86
CA ALA A 122 -2.06 -10.33 -21.70
C ALA A 122 -1.23 -10.03 -20.42
N LEU A 123 -1.05 -8.75 -20.07
CA LEU A 123 -0.39 -8.33 -18.85
C LEU A 123 -1.13 -8.81 -17.59
N LEU A 124 -2.44 -8.58 -17.52
CA LEU A 124 -3.25 -9.01 -16.38
C LEU A 124 -3.25 -10.54 -16.22
N GLU A 125 -3.32 -11.27 -17.33
CA GLU A 125 -3.22 -12.73 -17.33
C GLU A 125 -1.84 -13.21 -16.87
N ALA A 126 -0.75 -12.59 -17.35
CA ALA A 126 0.59 -12.92 -16.92
C ALA A 126 0.78 -12.73 -15.42
N TRP A 127 0.26 -11.65 -14.84
CA TRP A 127 0.30 -11.43 -13.39
C TRP A 127 -0.54 -12.45 -12.63
N ARG A 128 -1.70 -12.82 -13.16
CA ARG A 128 -2.53 -13.88 -12.55
C ARG A 128 -1.81 -15.22 -12.53
N MET A 129 -1.19 -15.60 -13.64
CA MET A 129 -0.41 -16.84 -13.77
C MET A 129 0.81 -16.87 -12.83
N ARG A 130 1.43 -15.72 -12.59
CA ARG A 130 2.55 -15.56 -11.66
C ARG A 130 2.12 -15.46 -10.20
N GLY A 131 0.82 -15.42 -9.89
CA GLY A 131 0.30 -15.19 -8.55
C GLY A 131 0.58 -13.79 -8.00
N MET A 132 0.83 -12.82 -8.87
CA MET A 132 1.12 -11.43 -8.52
C MET A 132 -0.13 -10.54 -8.49
N LEU A 133 -1.25 -11.01 -8.97
CA LEU A 133 -2.52 -10.29 -9.03
C LEU A 133 -3.53 -10.94 -8.09
N TYR A 134 -4.02 -10.16 -7.14
CA TYR A 134 -5.17 -10.54 -6.34
C TYR A 134 -6.40 -9.77 -6.80
N ALA A 135 -7.38 -10.48 -7.34
CA ALA A 135 -8.65 -9.91 -7.76
C ALA A 135 -9.57 -9.74 -6.53
N VAL A 136 -9.70 -8.51 -6.05
CA VAL A 136 -10.59 -8.17 -4.94
C VAL A 136 -12.04 -8.43 -5.38
N PRO A 137 -12.82 -9.21 -4.62
CA PRO A 137 -14.19 -9.54 -4.98
C PRO A 137 -15.07 -8.31 -5.17
N ARG A 138 -16.05 -8.41 -6.09
CA ARG A 138 -17.01 -7.33 -6.36
C ARG A 138 -17.75 -6.93 -5.09
N ALA A 139 -17.96 -5.65 -4.92
CA ALA A 139 -18.61 -5.00 -3.78
C ALA A 139 -17.79 -5.00 -2.46
N CYS A 140 -16.57 -5.55 -2.43
CA CYS A 140 -15.68 -5.37 -1.29
C CYS A 140 -14.91 -4.04 -1.43
N HIS A 141 -14.55 -3.45 -0.29
CA HIS A 141 -13.69 -2.26 -0.24
C HIS A 141 -12.24 -2.65 -0.53
N ASP A 142 -11.75 -2.29 -1.71
CA ASP A 142 -10.41 -2.62 -2.19
C ASP A 142 -9.28 -2.02 -1.35
N ASP A 143 -9.50 -0.86 -0.71
CA ASP A 143 -8.52 -0.25 0.18
C ASP A 143 -8.12 -1.16 1.33
N LEU A 144 -9.05 -1.91 1.91
CA LEU A 144 -8.76 -2.80 3.03
C LEU A 144 -7.73 -3.88 2.65
N TYR A 145 -7.65 -4.26 1.37
CA TYR A 145 -6.74 -5.29 0.88
C TYR A 145 -5.29 -4.80 0.82
N TRP A 146 -5.02 -3.64 0.22
CA TRP A 146 -3.66 -3.15 0.19
C TRP A 146 -3.19 -2.68 1.58
N ILE A 147 -4.10 -2.14 2.43
CA ILE A 147 -3.78 -1.82 3.82
C ILE A 147 -3.42 -3.10 4.59
N LEU A 148 -4.20 -4.19 4.44
CA LEU A 148 -3.90 -5.48 5.06
C LEU A 148 -2.52 -6.01 4.65
N GLY A 149 -2.12 -5.83 3.39
CA GLY A 149 -0.77 -6.15 2.92
C GLY A 149 0.33 -5.52 3.76
N THR A 150 0.13 -4.29 4.26
CA THR A 150 1.12 -3.61 5.11
C THR A 150 1.30 -4.26 6.48
N THR A 151 0.30 -4.98 6.99
CA THR A 151 0.42 -5.70 8.27
C THR A 151 1.33 -6.92 8.16
N TYR A 152 1.68 -7.32 6.94
CA TYR A 152 2.69 -8.32 6.60
C TYR A 152 4.05 -7.70 6.23
N ASN A 153 4.29 -6.46 6.63
CA ASN A 153 5.49 -5.67 6.32
C ASN A 153 5.71 -5.42 4.81
N CYS A 154 4.64 -5.41 4.01
CA CYS A 154 4.71 -4.96 2.63
C CYS A 154 4.75 -3.42 2.58
N LEU A 155 5.59 -2.89 1.70
CA LEU A 155 5.49 -1.49 1.29
C LEU A 155 4.24 -1.33 0.42
N ALA A 156 3.29 -0.50 0.82
CA ALA A 156 2.17 -0.16 -0.04
C ALA A 156 2.55 0.97 -1.00
N VAL A 157 2.08 0.91 -2.24
CA VAL A 157 2.22 1.98 -3.22
C VAL A 157 0.83 2.49 -3.58
N SER A 158 0.49 3.67 -3.07
CA SER A 158 -0.76 4.37 -3.33
C SER A 158 -0.61 5.86 -3.06
N ASN A 159 -1.31 6.70 -3.82
CA ASN A 159 -1.50 8.12 -3.51
C ASN A 159 -2.76 8.37 -2.68
N ASP A 160 -3.54 7.32 -2.44
CA ASP A 160 -4.59 7.37 -1.44
C ASP A 160 -3.96 7.32 -0.04
N ARG A 161 -4.47 8.15 0.83
CA ARG A 161 -4.01 8.22 2.22
C ARG A 161 -4.90 7.41 3.17
N ALA A 162 -5.86 6.65 2.65
CA ALA A 162 -6.82 5.86 3.44
C ALA A 162 -7.46 6.66 4.61
N ARG A 163 -7.68 7.98 4.40
CA ARG A 163 -8.20 8.87 5.45
C ARG A 163 -9.61 8.53 5.89
N ASP A 164 -10.38 7.95 5.00
CA ASP A 164 -11.77 7.59 5.27
C ASP A 164 -11.87 6.31 6.13
N HIS A 165 -10.76 5.57 6.26
CA HIS A 165 -10.68 4.32 7.02
C HIS A 165 -9.97 4.44 8.38
N TRP A 166 -9.28 5.56 8.66
CA TRP A 166 -8.44 5.63 9.86
C TRP A 166 -9.21 5.50 11.17
N THR A 167 -10.42 6.06 11.26
CA THR A 167 -11.22 6.03 12.50
C THR A 167 -11.78 4.66 12.86
N GLY A 168 -11.78 3.70 11.93
CA GLY A 168 -12.29 2.35 12.18
C GLY A 168 -11.19 1.28 12.21
N VAL A 169 -9.99 1.62 11.70
CA VAL A 169 -8.90 0.67 11.51
C VAL A 169 -7.74 0.91 12.48
N PHE A 170 -7.51 2.16 12.87
CA PHE A 170 -6.38 2.54 13.72
C PHE A 170 -6.85 3.00 15.10
N ASP A 171 -6.11 2.64 16.15
CA ASP A 171 -6.45 2.99 17.53
C ASP A 171 -6.35 4.52 17.80
N SER A 172 -5.54 5.23 17.01
CA SER A 172 -5.35 6.67 17.14
C SER A 172 -4.82 7.29 15.85
N GLU A 173 -5.03 8.59 15.70
CA GLU A 173 -4.45 9.37 14.61
C GLU A 173 -2.91 9.30 14.60
N ALA A 174 -2.28 9.25 15.77
CA ALA A 174 -0.83 9.11 15.88
C ALA A 174 -0.35 7.77 15.30
N GLN A 175 -1.07 6.67 15.57
CA GLN A 175 -0.78 5.36 15.00
C GLN A 175 -0.95 5.38 13.47
N TYR A 176 -2.06 5.95 12.96
CA TYR A 176 -2.31 6.11 11.53
C TYR A 176 -1.20 6.93 10.84
N ARG A 177 -0.79 8.07 11.43
CA ARG A 177 0.29 8.90 10.86
C ARG A 177 1.62 8.16 10.82
N ARG A 178 1.97 7.38 11.85
CA ARG A 178 3.19 6.56 11.86
C ARG A 178 3.12 5.47 10.79
N TRP A 179 1.98 4.77 10.69
CA TRP A 179 1.75 3.78 9.66
C TRP A 179 1.91 4.37 8.26
N SER A 180 1.18 5.43 7.95
CA SER A 180 1.20 6.08 6.64
C SER A 180 2.60 6.51 6.23
N ARG A 181 3.37 7.08 7.17
CA ARG A 181 4.76 7.51 6.93
C ARG A 181 5.74 6.34 6.76
N ALA A 182 5.47 5.20 7.34
CA ALA A 182 6.40 4.07 7.35
C ALA A 182 6.08 3.01 6.30
N ALA A 183 4.81 2.87 5.92
CA ALA A 183 4.33 1.75 5.13
C ALA A 183 3.80 2.15 3.74
N VAL A 184 3.54 3.45 3.48
CA VAL A 184 2.93 3.89 2.22
C VAL A 184 3.88 4.78 1.44
N ALA A 185 4.25 4.35 0.23
CA ALA A 185 4.97 5.14 -0.75
C ALA A 185 3.99 5.83 -1.71
N SER A 186 4.19 7.10 -1.99
CA SER A 186 3.49 7.78 -3.07
C SER A 186 4.18 7.55 -4.42
N VAL A 187 3.42 7.65 -5.49
CA VAL A 187 3.90 7.45 -6.85
C VAL A 187 3.64 8.68 -7.71
N ALA A 188 4.63 9.08 -8.49
CA ALA A 188 4.49 10.04 -9.57
C ALA A 188 4.87 9.36 -10.89
N ILE A 189 4.08 9.59 -11.93
CA ILE A 189 4.32 9.09 -13.29
C ILE A 189 4.43 10.31 -14.21
N SER A 190 5.55 10.39 -14.91
CA SER A 190 5.85 11.43 -15.88
C SER A 190 6.40 10.81 -17.17
N PRO A 191 6.59 11.58 -18.24
CA PRO A 191 7.27 11.11 -19.45
C PRO A 191 8.69 10.61 -19.20
N ASP A 192 9.35 11.10 -18.14
CA ASP A 192 10.71 10.73 -17.76
C ASP A 192 10.78 9.43 -16.96
N GLY A 193 9.62 8.91 -16.50
CA GLY A 193 9.52 7.64 -15.80
C GLY A 193 8.62 7.67 -14.56
N VAL A 194 8.83 6.67 -13.71
CA VAL A 194 8.10 6.48 -12.45
C VAL A 194 9.01 6.85 -11.28
N GLU A 195 8.55 7.77 -10.46
CA GLU A 195 9.17 8.11 -9.18
C GLU A 195 8.33 7.56 -8.04
N LEU A 196 8.96 6.80 -7.15
CA LEU A 196 8.38 6.38 -5.89
C LEU A 196 9.03 7.22 -4.79
N SER A 197 8.22 8.06 -4.16
CA SER A 197 8.58 8.68 -2.89
C SER A 197 8.40 7.62 -1.82
N SER A 198 9.45 6.89 -1.53
CA SER A 198 9.46 6.07 -0.33
C SER A 198 9.10 6.98 0.84
N PRO A 199 8.25 6.51 1.79
CA PRO A 199 8.24 7.13 3.09
C PRO A 199 9.71 7.30 3.44
N PRO A 200 10.14 8.45 3.98
CA PRO A 200 11.52 8.59 4.35
C PRO A 200 11.84 7.31 5.12
N VAL A 201 12.72 6.48 4.57
CA VAL A 201 13.34 5.44 5.38
C VAL A 201 13.83 6.29 6.53
N HIS A 202 13.13 6.17 7.66
CA HIS A 202 13.56 6.93 8.80
C HIS A 202 14.94 6.37 9.07
N GLU A 203 15.95 7.02 8.52
CA GLU A 203 17.30 7.03 9.06
C GLU A 203 17.26 7.56 10.51
N HIS A 204 16.10 7.87 10.99
CA HIS A 204 15.63 7.99 12.36
C HIS A 204 15.39 6.62 13.01
N ALA A 205 15.92 5.57 12.42
CA ALA A 205 16.37 4.49 13.22
C ALA A 205 17.26 5.14 14.26
N SER A 206 16.76 5.21 15.48
CA SER A 206 17.57 5.48 16.65
C SER A 206 18.95 4.92 16.37
N PHE A 207 19.93 5.79 16.11
CA PHE A 207 21.30 5.34 15.99
C PHE A 207 21.67 4.85 17.38
N ALA A 208 21.52 3.55 17.62
CA ALA A 208 22.03 2.95 18.82
C ALA A 208 23.45 2.54 18.55
N SER A 209 24.40 3.28 19.06
CA SER A 209 25.76 2.81 19.17
C SER A 209 25.92 2.16 20.55
N ILE A 210 26.32 0.91 20.58
CA ILE A 210 26.61 0.19 21.82
C ILE A 210 28.11 -0.06 21.83
N SER A 211 28.77 0.40 22.88
CA SER A 211 30.18 0.12 23.17
C SER A 211 30.31 -0.54 24.52
N SER A 212 31.52 -0.97 24.88
CA SER A 212 31.79 -1.47 26.23
C SER A 212 31.62 -0.43 27.33
N GLU A 213 31.56 0.84 26.98
CA GLU A 213 31.48 1.98 27.92
C GLU A 213 30.06 2.53 28.06
N GLY A 214 29.14 2.24 27.11
CA GLY A 214 27.79 2.75 27.14
C GLY A 214 27.02 2.54 25.88
N ALA A 215 25.77 3.00 25.87
CA ALA A 215 24.90 3.06 24.69
C ALA A 215 24.47 4.50 24.44
N SER A 216 24.44 4.92 23.20
CA SER A 216 23.91 6.22 22.78
C SER A 216 22.77 5.98 21.81
N ILE A 217 21.62 6.58 22.09
CA ILE A 217 20.44 6.52 21.26
C ILE A 217 20.10 7.95 20.85
N ALA A 218 20.11 8.22 19.56
CA ALA A 218 19.60 9.47 19.02
C ALA A 218 18.17 9.26 18.51
N VAL A 219 17.23 10.04 19.01
CA VAL A 219 15.81 10.01 18.62
C VAL A 219 15.51 11.30 17.87
N ALA A 220 14.95 11.17 16.68
CA ALA A 220 14.52 12.34 15.92
C ALA A 220 13.28 12.98 16.53
N PRO A 221 13.13 14.30 16.38
CA PRO A 221 11.92 14.99 16.81
C PRO A 221 10.70 14.53 15.99
N GLU A 222 9.54 14.49 16.62
CA GLU A 222 8.29 14.04 15.98
C GLU A 222 7.73 15.00 14.91
N GLU A 223 8.20 16.25 14.84
CA GLU A 223 7.78 17.28 13.86
C GLU A 223 8.95 18.20 13.45
N ASP A 224 8.81 18.88 12.31
CA ASP A 224 9.81 19.72 11.62
C ASP A 224 10.51 20.85 12.45
N ALA A 225 10.39 20.89 13.73
CA ALA A 225 10.87 21.99 14.57
C ALA A 225 11.73 21.55 15.76
N GLY A 226 12.31 20.36 15.74
CA GLY A 226 12.96 19.89 16.95
C GLY A 226 14.45 19.60 16.80
N GLU A 227 15.17 19.81 17.89
CA GLU A 227 16.51 19.29 18.06
C GLU A 227 16.44 17.77 18.30
N TRP A 228 17.41 17.02 17.79
CA TRP A 228 17.57 15.60 18.06
C TRP A 228 17.71 15.34 19.55
N LEU A 229 16.87 14.50 20.10
CA LEU A 229 17.04 14.03 21.47
C LEU A 229 18.11 12.93 21.46
N ARG A 230 19.22 13.21 22.13
CA ARG A 230 20.26 12.22 22.38
C ARG A 230 20.17 11.73 23.80
N VAL A 231 20.07 10.43 23.98
CA VAL A 231 20.10 9.78 25.29
C VAL A 231 21.36 8.94 25.36
N ASP A 232 22.27 9.29 26.25
CA ASP A 232 23.50 8.55 26.52
C ASP A 232 23.34 7.76 27.83
N VAL A 233 23.55 6.46 27.75
CA VAL A 233 23.57 5.57 28.90
C VAL A 233 25.01 5.11 29.12
N VAL A 234 25.59 5.47 30.22
CA VAL A 234 26.96 5.06 30.61
C VAL A 234 26.87 3.82 31.50
N PHE A 235 27.54 2.75 31.10
CA PHE A 235 27.64 1.57 31.93
C PHE A 235 28.67 1.82 33.05
N LYS A 236 28.24 1.80 34.29
CA LYS A 236 29.18 1.81 35.41
C LYS A 236 29.89 0.44 35.44
N GLN A 237 31.20 0.46 35.26
CA GLN A 237 32.01 -0.69 35.64
C GLN A 237 31.96 -0.80 37.15
N ASN A 238 31.40 -1.90 37.66
CA ASN A 238 31.52 -2.21 39.09
C ASN A 238 32.98 -2.70 39.30
N GLU A 239 33.73 -1.92 40.10
CA GLU A 239 34.99 -2.33 40.66
C GLU A 239 34.83 -3.49 41.65
#